data_c03437ef720902c394d362a7079cbb6b
#
_entry.id   c03437ef720902c394d362a7079cbb6b
#
_cell.length_a   1.000
_cell.length_b   1.000
_cell.length_c   1.000
_cell.angle_alpha   90.00
_cell.angle_beta   90.00
_cell.angle_gamma   90.00
#
_symmetry.space_group_name_H-M   'P 1'
#
loop_
_entity.id
_entity.type
_entity.pdbx_description
1 polymer ?
#
loop_
_entity_poly.entity_id
_entity_poly.type
_entity_poly.pdbx_seq_one_letter_code
_entity_poly.pdbx_strand_id
1 'polypeptide(L)'
;MTKTFENSGSEKEFLDIYRREEVDKYVKPSVTVDSVIFRYYEGRVQTLLIKRKNHPFMGKYALSGGFVQEQEDLNLAVCREVQEETSIKLNPNHIE
;
A
#
# COMPACT_ATOMS: atom_id res chain seq x y z
N MET A 1 -0.44 -8.76 -12.38
CA MET A 1 -1.10 -7.74 -11.65
C MET A 1 -2.44 -8.18 -11.13
N THR A 2 -2.66 -7.91 -9.94
CA THR A 2 -3.84 -8.37 -9.26
C THR A 2 -5.03 -7.48 -9.55
N LYS A 3 -6.18 -8.07 -9.70
CA LYS A 3 -7.38 -7.30 -9.82
C LYS A 3 -7.66 -6.55 -8.57
N THR A 4 -8.16 -5.34 -8.69
CA THR A 4 -8.64 -4.59 -7.56
C THR A 4 -10.03 -5.07 -7.19
N PHE A 5 -10.24 -5.33 -5.93
CA PHE A 5 -11.55 -5.69 -5.43
C PHE A 5 -12.27 -4.43 -4.98
N GLU A 6 -13.37 -4.12 -5.66
CA GLU A 6 -13.99 -2.81 -5.59
C GLU A 6 -14.95 -2.59 -4.44
N ASN A 7 -14.69 -3.10 -3.29
CA ASN A 7 -15.53 -2.88 -2.11
C ASN A 7 -16.93 -3.47 -2.21
N SER A 8 -17.15 -4.35 -3.17
CA SER A 8 -18.47 -4.88 -3.41
C SER A 8 -18.72 -6.24 -2.80
N GLY A 9 -17.78 -6.82 -2.12
CA GLY A 9 -17.92 -8.13 -1.53
C GLY A 9 -17.41 -8.18 -0.12
N SER A 10 -17.45 -9.33 0.48
CA SER A 10 -16.90 -9.53 1.80
C SER A 10 -15.39 -9.72 1.72
N GLU A 11 -14.73 -9.54 2.84
CA GLU A 11 -13.30 -9.82 2.92
C GLU A 11 -13.01 -11.27 2.56
N LYS A 12 -13.87 -12.19 2.97
CA LYS A 12 -13.69 -13.60 2.64
C LYS A 12 -13.70 -13.82 1.14
N GLU A 13 -14.63 -13.18 0.44
CA GLU A 13 -14.70 -13.29 -1.01
C GLU A 13 -13.44 -12.75 -1.66
N PHE A 14 -12.94 -11.62 -1.17
CA PHE A 14 -11.70 -11.06 -1.67
C PHE A 14 -10.55 -12.03 -1.48
N LEU A 15 -10.42 -12.63 -0.30
CA LEU A 15 -9.33 -13.54 -0.01
C LEU A 15 -9.40 -14.81 -0.85
N ASP A 16 -10.60 -15.31 -1.12
CA ASP A 16 -10.77 -16.48 -1.96
C ASP A 16 -10.34 -16.19 -3.41
N ILE A 17 -10.74 -15.05 -3.93
CA ILE A 17 -10.34 -14.62 -5.27
C ILE A 17 -8.83 -14.41 -5.33
N TYR A 18 -8.29 -13.74 -4.35
CA TYR A 18 -6.86 -13.44 -4.31
C TYR A 18 -6.04 -14.73 -4.29
N ARG A 19 -6.42 -15.69 -3.46
CA ARG A 19 -5.70 -16.96 -3.38
C ARG A 19 -5.71 -17.71 -4.70
N ARG A 20 -6.85 -17.73 -5.38
CA ARG A 20 -6.93 -18.39 -6.67
C ARG A 20 -6.03 -17.75 -7.70
N GLU A 21 -6.03 -16.43 -7.75
CA GLU A 21 -5.19 -15.70 -8.69
C GLU A 21 -3.71 -15.90 -8.39
N GLU A 22 -3.32 -15.89 -7.13
CA GLU A 22 -1.94 -16.08 -6.76
C GLU A 22 -1.44 -17.49 -7.07
N VAL A 23 -2.25 -18.49 -6.78
CA VAL A 23 -1.87 -19.88 -7.06
C VAL A 23 -1.72 -20.10 -8.56
N ASP A 24 -2.64 -19.54 -9.33
CA ASP A 24 -2.59 -19.78 -10.77
C ASP A 24 -1.47 -19.01 -11.45
N LYS A 25 -1.07 -17.90 -10.89
CA LYS A 25 -0.11 -17.09 -11.51
C LYS A 25 1.27 -17.34 -11.20
N TYR A 26 1.75 -17.96 -10.32
CA TYR A 26 2.82 -17.86 -9.86
C TYR A 26 3.85 -18.14 -9.64
N VAL A 27 4.50 -17.58 -9.93
CA VAL A 27 5.77 -17.90 -9.95
C VAL A 27 6.70 -16.86 -9.52
N LYS A 28 6.37 -15.63 -9.46
CA LYS A 28 7.25 -14.58 -9.00
C LYS A 28 6.77 -14.03 -7.68
N PRO A 29 7.66 -13.80 -6.73
CA PRO A 29 7.27 -13.10 -5.52
C PRO A 29 6.87 -11.66 -5.87
N SER A 30 5.91 -11.14 -5.14
CA SER A 30 5.55 -9.73 -5.24
C SER A 30 6.34 -8.96 -4.21
N VAL A 31 6.76 -7.76 -4.57
CA VAL A 31 7.48 -6.88 -3.66
C VAL A 31 6.56 -5.75 -3.29
N THR A 32 6.45 -5.48 -1.99
CA THR A 32 5.68 -4.36 -1.48
C THR A 32 6.58 -3.44 -0.68
N VAL A 33 6.16 -2.19 -0.56
CA VAL A 33 6.83 -1.21 0.29
C VAL A 33 5.77 -0.61 1.21
N ASP A 34 6.18 -0.32 2.44
CA ASP A 34 5.38 0.45 3.38
C ASP A 34 6.23 1.60 3.86
N SER A 35 5.59 2.73 4.12
CA SER A 35 6.32 3.90 4.60
C SER A 35 5.85 4.30 5.98
N VAL A 36 6.82 4.69 6.82
CA VAL A 36 6.52 5.24 8.13
C VAL A 36 6.89 6.71 8.04
N ILE A 37 5.89 7.57 8.10
CA ILE A 37 6.06 9.01 7.94
C ILE A 37 5.71 9.66 9.26
N PHE A 38 6.67 10.40 9.81
CA PHE A 38 6.48 11.10 11.07
C PHE A 38 6.37 12.59 10.84
N ARG A 39 5.62 13.25 11.70
CA ARG A 39 5.65 14.69 11.79
C ARG A 39 5.68 15.10 13.26
N TYR A 40 6.20 16.26 13.52
CA TYR A 40 6.15 16.88 14.83
C TYR A 40 5.09 18.00 14.77
N TYR A 41 4.07 17.88 15.61
CA TYR A 41 2.99 18.84 15.60
C TYR A 41 2.44 19.00 17.01
N GLU A 42 2.35 20.25 17.45
CA GLU A 42 1.82 20.60 18.78
C GLU A 42 2.47 19.79 19.91
N GLY A 43 3.79 19.68 19.86
CA GLY A 43 4.56 19.01 20.91
C GLY A 43 4.52 17.51 20.87
N ARG A 44 4.00 16.91 19.79
CA ARG A 44 3.91 15.45 19.69
C ARG A 44 4.45 14.95 18.36
N VAL A 45 5.01 13.77 18.41
CA VAL A 45 5.37 13.03 17.19
C VAL A 45 4.14 12.24 16.75
N GLN A 46 3.79 12.39 15.49
CA GLN A 46 2.63 11.70 14.91
C GLN A 46 3.08 10.86 13.73
N THR A 47 2.40 9.76 13.50
CA THR A 47 2.63 8.87 12.36
C THR A 47 1.45 8.95 11.42
N LEU A 48 1.72 9.05 10.14
CA LEU A 48 0.67 9.07 9.13
C LEU A 48 0.10 7.67 8.92
N LEU A 49 -1.20 7.56 9.02
CA LEU A 49 -1.91 6.32 8.68
C LEU A 49 -2.97 6.63 7.64
N ILE A 50 -3.25 5.66 6.80
CA ILE A 50 -4.34 5.77 5.84
C ILE A 50 -5.45 4.82 6.26
N LYS A 51 -6.66 5.14 5.83
CA LYS A 51 -7.80 4.25 6.04
C LYS A 51 -7.98 3.42 4.78
N ARG A 52 -7.93 2.12 4.91
CA ARG A 52 -8.02 1.24 3.75
C ARG A 52 -9.40 1.33 3.12
N LYS A 53 -9.42 1.44 1.81
CA LYS A 53 -10.65 1.53 1.02
C LYS A 53 -11.06 0.20 0.43
N ASN A 54 -10.14 -0.76 0.40
CA ASN A 54 -10.35 -2.05 -0.23
C ASN A 54 -10.07 -3.19 0.74
N HIS A 55 -10.55 -4.36 0.42
CA HIS A 55 -10.18 -5.56 1.16
C HIS A 55 -8.75 -5.97 0.83
N PRO A 56 -8.06 -6.63 1.74
CA PRO A 56 -8.50 -7.00 3.07
C PRO A 56 -8.43 -5.82 4.04
N PHE A 57 -9.10 -5.97 5.18
CA PHE A 57 -9.10 -4.97 6.27
C PHE A 57 -9.65 -3.61 5.84
N MET A 58 -10.67 -3.61 4.97
CA MET A 58 -11.33 -2.38 4.57
C MET A 58 -11.85 -1.63 5.79
N GLY A 59 -11.61 -0.32 5.84
CA GLY A 59 -12.01 0.51 6.96
C GLY A 59 -11.01 0.55 8.10
N LYS A 60 -9.97 -0.26 8.07
CA LYS A 60 -8.91 -0.22 9.08
C LYS A 60 -7.83 0.76 8.69
N TYR A 61 -7.08 1.19 9.68
CA TYR A 61 -5.94 2.08 9.45
C TYR A 61 -4.68 1.27 9.17
N ALA A 62 -3.84 1.79 8.33
CA ALA A 62 -2.60 1.12 7.94
C ALA A 62 -1.55 2.15 7.53
N LEU A 63 -0.31 1.71 7.46
CA LEU A 63 0.75 2.53 6.89
C LEU A 63 0.49 2.68 5.38
N SER A 64 0.94 3.80 4.82
CA SER A 64 0.87 3.99 3.38
C SER A 64 1.85 3.05 2.70
N GLY A 65 1.42 2.40 1.64
CA GLY A 65 2.28 1.48 0.92
C GLY A 65 1.54 0.75 -0.19
N GLY A 66 2.26 -0.10 -0.88
CA GLY A 66 1.67 -0.86 -1.96
C GLY A 66 2.71 -1.67 -2.72
N PHE A 67 2.31 -2.18 -3.87
CA PHE A 67 3.16 -3.03 -4.68
C PHE A 67 4.16 -2.21 -5.49
N VAL A 68 5.39 -2.72 -5.55
CA VAL A 68 6.42 -2.16 -6.41
C VAL A 68 6.16 -2.62 -7.83
N GLN A 69 6.23 -1.70 -8.77
CA GLN A 69 6.06 -2.03 -10.17
C GLN A 69 7.33 -2.63 -10.74
N GLU A 70 7.19 -3.31 -11.86
CA GLU A 70 8.34 -3.92 -12.51
C GLU A 70 9.38 -2.85 -12.85
N GLN A 71 10.62 -3.12 -12.47
CA GLN A 71 11.76 -2.24 -12.71
C GLN A 71 11.67 -0.86 -12.03
N GLU A 72 10.80 -0.75 -11.06
CA GLU A 72 10.68 0.48 -10.29
C GLU A 72 11.65 0.46 -9.10
N ASP A 73 12.35 1.56 -8.88
CA ASP A 73 13.19 1.73 -7.72
C ASP A 73 12.35 1.78 -6.44
N LEU A 74 12.85 1.18 -5.36
CA LEU A 74 12.07 1.12 -4.12
C LEU A 74 11.71 2.48 -3.56
N ASN A 75 12.66 3.42 -3.57
CA ASN A 75 12.37 4.76 -3.07
C ASN A 75 11.35 5.49 -3.92
N LEU A 76 11.40 5.28 -5.24
CA LEU A 76 10.40 5.85 -6.13
C LEU A 76 9.04 5.21 -5.93
N ALA A 77 9.01 3.91 -5.64
CA ALA A 77 7.75 3.22 -5.34
C ALA A 77 7.09 3.80 -4.09
N VAL A 78 7.89 4.05 -3.03
CA VAL A 78 7.37 4.68 -1.82
C VAL A 78 6.78 6.05 -2.14
N CYS A 79 7.50 6.87 -2.88
CA CYS A 79 7.03 8.22 -3.23
C CYS A 79 5.74 8.16 -4.04
N ARG A 80 5.67 7.24 -4.98
CA ARG A 80 4.48 7.08 -5.81
C ARG A 80 3.28 6.64 -4.99
N GLU A 81 3.45 5.62 -4.16
CA GLU A 81 2.34 5.11 -3.34
C GLU A 81 1.84 6.17 -2.36
N VAL A 82 2.76 6.88 -1.69
CA VAL A 82 2.35 7.93 -0.76
C VAL A 82 1.59 9.03 -1.48
N GLN A 83 2.05 9.42 -2.66
CA GLN A 83 1.37 10.48 -3.42
C GLN A 83 -0.01 10.02 -3.89
N GLU A 84 -0.14 8.79 -4.33
CA GLU A 84 -1.43 8.23 -4.75
C GLU A 84 -2.43 8.17 -3.60
N GLU A 85 -1.96 7.83 -2.41
CA GLU A 85 -2.84 7.61 -1.28
C GLU A 85 -3.11 8.86 -0.45
N THR A 86 -2.18 9.82 -0.44
CA THR A 86 -2.28 10.98 0.44
C THR A 86 -2.13 12.31 -0.26
N SER A 87 -1.72 12.33 -1.50
CA SER A 87 -1.35 13.52 -2.28
C SER A 87 -0.10 14.24 -1.75
N ILE A 88 0.61 13.64 -0.82
CA ILE A 88 1.85 14.19 -0.31
C ILE A 88 2.98 13.83 -1.27
N LYS A 89 3.79 14.81 -1.63
CA LYS A 89 4.95 14.59 -2.48
C LYS A 89 6.20 14.46 -1.60
N LEU A 90 6.83 13.31 -1.68
CA LEU A 90 8.08 13.05 -0.96
C LEU A 90 9.25 13.22 -1.90
N ASN A 91 10.38 13.62 -1.33
CA ASN A 91 11.63 13.65 -2.07
C ASN A 91 12.32 12.30 -1.89
N PRO A 92 12.56 11.54 -2.98
CA PRO A 92 13.16 10.21 -2.84
C PRO A 92 14.55 10.23 -2.23
N ASN A 93 15.23 11.36 -2.28
CA ASN A 93 16.57 11.47 -1.67
C ASN A 93 16.52 11.64 -0.16
N HIS A 94 15.34 11.87 0.40
CA HIS A 94 15.18 12.06 1.84
C HIS A 94 14.58 10.84 2.55
N ILE A 95 14.51 9.72 1.86
CA ILE A 95 13.99 8.48 2.43
C ILE A 95 15.14 7.67 2.99
N GLU A 96 14.96 7.18 4.19
CA GLU A 96 15.95 6.33 4.84
C GLU A 96 15.50 4.88 4.89
#